data_eb211cb5cf4b96659db9d0acbe07f16e
#
_entry.id   eb211cb5cf4b96659db9d0acbe07f16e
#
_cell.length_a   1.000
_cell.length_b   1.000
_cell.length_c   1.000
_cell.angle_alpha   90.00
_cell.angle_beta   90.00
_cell.angle_gamma   90.00
#
_symmetry.space_group_name_H-M   'P 1'
#
loop_
_entity.id
_entity.type
_entity.pdbx_description
1 polymer ?
#
loop_
_entity_poly.entity_id
_entity_poly.type
_entity_poly.pdbx_seq_one_letter_code
_entity_poly.pdbx_strand_id
1 'polypeptide(L)'
;MTDSREEPLNNSLTESEPVEDTTAKDDGEIHSGVGVLDKTVKILDALESGPSTLGQLVAATGLARPTAHRLAIALERHRFVLRDQHGRFVLGSRFAELAAAAGEDRLLTAA
;
A
#
# COMPACT_ATOMS: atom_id res chain seq x y z
N MET A 1 -38.21 14.01 9.60
CA MET A 1 -37.77 13.83 9.53
C MET A 1 -37.09 13.52 9.17
N THR A 2 -37.08 13.59 9.23
CA THR A 2 -36.34 13.28 8.91
C THR A 2 -35.56 12.95 8.57
N ASP A 3 -35.42 13.05 8.41
CA ASP A 3 -34.58 12.73 7.97
C ASP A 3 -33.80 12.43 7.91
N SER A 4 -33.86 12.57 7.99
CA SER A 4 -32.98 12.31 7.86
C SER A 4 -32.30 11.77 7.80
N ARG A 5 -32.46 11.80 7.86
CA ARG A 5 -31.69 11.33 7.75
C ARG A 5 -31.00 10.92 7.26
N GLU A 6 -31.13 11.18 7.13
CA GLU A 6 -30.31 10.90 6.66
C GLU A 6 -29.50 10.77 6.47
N GLU A 7 -29.58 11.01 6.48
CA GLU A 7 -28.57 10.97 6.19
C GLU A 7 -27.78 10.58 6.21
N PRO A 8 -28.11 10.58 6.38
CA PRO A 8 -27.04 10.22 6.22
C PRO A 8 -26.37 9.88 6.04
N LEU A 9 -26.49 9.90 5.91
CA LEU A 9 -25.65 9.59 5.61
C LEU A 9 -24.90 9.37 5.32
N ASN A 10 -25.17 9.65 5.20
CA ASN A 10 -24.25 9.55 4.69
C ASN A 10 -23.45 9.43 4.70
N ASN A 11 -23.55 9.58 4.62
CA ASN A 11 -22.54 9.52 4.38
C ASN A 11 -21.83 9.20 4.50
N SER A 12 -22.05 9.16 4.49
CA SER A 12 -21.12 8.89 4.43
C SER A 12 -20.54 8.57 4.18
N LEU A 13 -20.74 8.68 4.03
CA LEU A 13 -19.91 8.45 3.64
C LEU A 13 -19.20 8.42 3.36
N THR A 14 -19.40 8.61 3.25
CA THR A 14 -18.47 8.69 2.86
C THR A 14 -17.76 8.72 2.90
N GLU A 15 -17.69 8.75 2.92
CA GLU A 15 -16.76 8.81 2.84
C GLU A 15 -16.00 8.89 2.77
N SER A 16 -15.95 8.99 2.84
CA SER A 16 -14.99 9.22 2.73
C SER A 16 -14.28 9.16 2.60
N GLU A 17 -14.17 9.06 2.41
CA GLU A 17 -13.33 9.07 2.14
C GLU A 17 -12.82 9.28 1.43
N PRO A 18 -12.82 9.15 1.16
CA PRO A 18 -12.06 9.20 0.36
C PRO A 18 -11.37 10.21 -0.01
N VAL A 19 -11.43 10.72 0.02
CA VAL A 19 -11.02 11.65 -0.31
C VAL A 19 -10.01 12.18 0.17
N GLU A 20 -9.77 12.03 0.83
CA GLU A 20 -8.92 12.44 1.37
C GLU A 20 -7.84 12.32 1.00
N ASP A 21 -7.58 11.86 0.65
CA ASP A 21 -6.48 11.63 0.38
C ASP A 21 -6.25 11.94 -0.73
N THR A 22 -6.62 12.12 -1.07
CA THR A 22 -6.36 12.25 -2.07
C THR A 22 -5.73 13.20 -2.43
N THR A 23 -5.60 13.55 -2.10
CA THR A 23 -5.12 14.25 -2.29
C THR A 23 -4.20 14.67 -2.73
N ALA A 24 -4.03 14.74 -2.84
CA ALA A 24 -3.48 15.34 -3.25
C ALA A 24 -2.28 15.63 -3.34
N LYS A 25 -1.79 15.56 -3.22
CA LYS A 25 -0.69 15.75 -3.14
C LYS A 25 0.08 15.14 -3.84
N ASP A 26 -0.10 14.74 -4.45
CA ASP A 26 0.59 13.98 -4.98
C ASP A 26 1.21 14.25 -6.11
N ASP A 27 1.69 14.69 -6.28
CA ASP A 27 2.45 15.07 -7.19
C ASP A 27 3.12 14.07 -7.93
N GLY A 28 2.75 13.52 -8.94
CA GLY A 28 3.39 12.48 -9.67
C GLY A 28 3.13 11.09 -9.13
N GLU A 29 2.46 11.00 -8.03
CA GLU A 29 2.09 9.70 -7.54
C GLU A 29 0.98 9.12 -8.38
N ILE A 30 1.03 7.81 -8.56
CA ILE A 30 -0.02 7.10 -9.26
C ILE A 30 -1.12 6.77 -8.27
N HIS A 31 -2.33 7.13 -8.63
CA HIS A 31 -3.49 6.85 -7.80
C HIS A 31 -4.42 5.92 -8.55
N SER A 32 -4.66 4.76 -7.97
CA SER A 32 -5.52 3.76 -8.61
C SER A 32 -7.00 4.02 -8.36
N GLY A 33 -7.31 4.87 -7.38
CA GLY A 33 -8.67 5.04 -6.92
C GLY A 33 -9.01 4.08 -5.78
N VAL A 34 -8.08 3.23 -5.39
CA VAL A 34 -8.25 2.30 -4.29
C VAL A 34 -7.20 2.64 -3.25
N GLY A 35 -7.62 3.31 -2.17
CA GLY A 35 -6.68 3.85 -1.20
C GLY A 35 -5.77 2.83 -0.57
N VAL A 36 -6.31 1.67 -0.19
CA VAL A 36 -5.50 0.64 0.43
C VAL A 36 -4.42 0.15 -0.53
N LEU A 37 -4.79 -0.04 -1.79
CA LEU A 37 -3.81 -0.50 -2.77
C LEU A 37 -2.70 0.53 -2.96
N ASP A 38 -3.08 1.79 -3.07
CA ASP A 38 -2.08 2.84 -3.28
C ASP A 38 -1.12 2.92 -2.09
N LYS A 39 -1.65 2.79 -0.88
CA LYS A 39 -0.81 2.83 0.32
C LYS A 39 0.10 1.61 0.37
N THR A 40 -0.44 0.45 -0.02
CA THR A 40 0.34 -0.78 -0.04
C THR A 40 1.52 -0.65 -1.01
N VAL A 41 1.26 -0.09 -2.20
CA VAL A 41 2.31 0.09 -3.19
C VAL A 41 3.39 1.02 -2.66
N LYS A 42 3.01 2.05 -1.90
CA LYS A 42 4.01 2.94 -1.30
C LYS A 42 4.97 2.17 -0.40
N ILE A 43 4.44 1.22 0.37
CA ILE A 43 5.30 0.42 1.25
C ILE A 43 6.25 -0.43 0.41
N LEU A 44 5.72 -1.08 -0.63
CA LEU A 44 6.55 -1.92 -1.47
C LEU A 44 7.63 -1.11 -2.18
N ASP A 45 7.28 0.08 -2.65
CA ASP A 45 8.25 0.94 -3.30
C ASP A 45 9.36 1.34 -2.34
N ALA A 46 9.00 1.61 -1.08
CA ALA A 46 10.00 1.96 -0.08
C ALA A 46 10.96 0.81 0.17
N LEU A 47 10.44 -0.42 0.16
CA LEU A 47 11.27 -1.60 0.40
C LEU A 47 12.16 -1.93 -0.80
N GLU A 48 11.85 -1.38 -1.94
CA GLU A 48 12.70 -1.59 -3.12
C GLU A 48 14.10 -1.05 -2.88
N SER A 49 14.23 -0.05 -2.01
CA SER A 49 15.52 0.53 -1.69
C SER A 49 16.34 -0.30 -0.71
N GLY A 50 15.70 -1.28 -0.09
CA GLY A 50 16.39 -2.15 0.85
C GLY A 50 15.61 -2.35 2.13
N PRO A 51 16.18 -3.13 3.06
CA PRO A 51 15.50 -3.41 4.33
C PRO A 51 15.17 -2.14 5.09
N SER A 52 14.01 -2.11 5.72
CA SER A 52 13.52 -0.92 6.41
C SER A 52 12.87 -1.31 7.73
N THR A 53 13.13 -0.52 8.76
CA THR A 53 12.37 -0.62 10.00
C THR A 53 11.00 0.01 9.79
N LEU A 54 10.09 -0.22 10.72
CA LEU A 54 8.79 0.42 10.64
C LEU A 54 8.92 1.94 10.61
N GLY A 55 9.81 2.49 11.44
CA GLY A 55 10.02 3.93 11.43
C GLY A 55 10.50 4.46 10.09
N GLN A 56 11.38 3.69 9.44
CA GLN A 56 11.85 4.08 8.11
C GLN A 56 10.74 4.02 7.08
N LEU A 57 9.87 3.02 7.19
CA LEU A 57 8.71 2.94 6.29
C LEU A 57 7.79 4.13 6.48
N VAL A 58 7.54 4.50 7.74
CA VAL A 58 6.70 5.66 8.02
C VAL A 58 7.31 6.91 7.40
N ALA A 59 8.61 7.10 7.58
CA ALA A 59 9.29 8.28 7.05
C ALA A 59 9.25 8.28 5.51
N ALA A 60 9.45 7.13 4.89
CA ALA A 60 9.54 7.06 3.43
C ALA A 60 8.17 7.19 2.77
N THR A 61 7.12 6.69 3.41
CA THR A 61 5.80 6.65 2.79
C THR A 61 4.90 7.81 3.22
N GLY A 62 5.18 8.41 4.35
CA GLY A 62 4.30 9.44 4.89
C GLY A 62 3.03 8.90 5.51
N LEU A 63 2.91 7.58 5.62
CA LEU A 63 1.72 6.97 6.20
C LEU A 63 1.75 7.09 7.72
N ALA A 64 0.56 7.12 8.32
CA ALA A 64 0.46 7.06 9.77
C ALA A 64 1.06 5.72 10.25
N ARG A 65 1.73 5.76 11.39
CA ARG A 65 2.42 4.57 11.88
C ARG A 65 1.51 3.35 12.03
N PRO A 66 0.32 3.46 12.61
CA PRO A 66 -0.56 2.30 12.71
C PRO A 66 -0.96 1.73 11.36
N THR A 67 -1.17 2.60 10.38
CA THR A 67 -1.53 2.16 9.04
C THR A 67 -0.37 1.43 8.39
N ALA A 68 0.84 1.99 8.48
CA ALA A 68 2.01 1.35 7.91
C ALA A 68 2.24 -0.02 8.56
N HIS A 69 2.07 -0.10 9.86
CA HIS A 69 2.26 -1.36 10.58
C HIS A 69 1.25 -2.40 10.14
N ARG A 70 -0.04 -2.02 10.08
CA ARG A 70 -1.07 -2.98 9.67
C ARG A 70 -0.85 -3.49 8.26
N LEU A 71 -0.45 -2.60 7.35
CA LEU A 71 -0.21 -3.02 5.98
C LEU A 71 1.01 -3.91 5.88
N ALA A 72 2.08 -3.58 6.62
CA ALA A 72 3.28 -4.42 6.59
C ALA A 72 2.98 -5.81 7.12
N ILE A 73 2.20 -5.92 8.20
CA ILE A 73 1.83 -7.22 8.76
C ILE A 73 0.97 -8.01 7.77
N ALA A 74 0.02 -7.33 7.13
CA ALA A 74 -0.83 -8.00 6.15
C ALA A 74 -0.02 -8.49 4.96
N LEU A 75 0.93 -7.70 4.50
CA LEU A 75 1.81 -8.10 3.42
C LEU A 75 2.68 -9.28 3.82
N GLU A 76 3.10 -9.31 5.09
CA GLU A 76 3.89 -10.40 5.59
C GLU A 76 3.11 -11.72 5.55
N ARG A 77 1.83 -11.66 5.86
CA ARG A 77 0.99 -12.85 5.84
C ARG A 77 0.87 -13.45 4.44
N HIS A 78 0.97 -12.62 3.43
CA HIS A 78 0.90 -13.08 2.05
C HIS A 78 2.28 -13.31 1.44
N ARG A 79 3.32 -13.21 2.25
CA ARG A 79 4.71 -13.42 1.82
C ARG A 79 5.19 -12.39 0.81
N PHE A 80 4.48 -11.26 0.70
CA PHE A 80 4.98 -10.13 -0.07
C PHE A 80 6.07 -9.39 0.67
N VAL A 81 6.09 -9.54 1.99
CA VAL A 81 7.07 -8.91 2.85
C VAL A 81 7.54 -9.96 3.85
N LEU A 82 8.82 -9.95 4.17
CA LEU A 82 9.39 -10.81 5.18
C LEU A 82 10.16 -9.94 6.16
N ARG A 83 10.63 -10.55 7.24
CA ARG A 83 11.51 -9.89 8.20
C ARG A 83 12.89 -10.49 8.05
N ASP A 84 13.91 -9.63 8.00
CA ASP A 84 15.26 -10.15 7.97
C ASP A 84 15.70 -10.50 9.41
N GLN A 85 16.93 -10.92 9.57
CA GLN A 85 17.42 -11.37 10.87
C GLN A 85 17.52 -10.22 11.88
N HIS A 86 17.43 -8.98 11.42
CA HIS A 86 17.44 -7.83 12.31
C HIS A 86 16.03 -7.29 12.55
N GLY A 87 15.01 -7.99 12.09
CA GLY A 87 13.63 -7.57 12.28
C GLY A 87 13.16 -6.48 11.33
N ARG A 88 13.95 -6.17 10.32
CA ARG A 88 13.57 -5.17 9.34
C ARG A 88 12.75 -5.81 8.25
N PHE A 89 11.84 -5.03 7.67
CA PHE A 89 11.00 -5.52 6.58
C PHE A 89 11.78 -5.53 5.28
N VAL A 90 11.59 -6.58 4.49
CA VAL A 90 12.21 -6.73 3.18
C VAL A 90 11.17 -7.29 2.22
N LEU A 91 11.40 -7.12 0.92
CA LEU A 91 10.51 -7.72 -0.07
C LEU A 91 10.56 -9.23 0.05
N GLY A 92 9.40 -9.86 -0.05
CA GLY A 92 9.27 -11.28 0.22
C GLY A 92 9.33 -12.16 -0.99
N SER A 93 9.35 -13.47 -0.73
CA SER A 93 9.54 -14.47 -1.77
C SER A 93 8.39 -14.55 -2.76
N ARG A 94 7.19 -14.09 -2.37
CA ARG A 94 6.05 -14.13 -3.28
C ARG A 94 6.31 -13.36 -4.56
N PHE A 95 7.14 -12.32 -4.50
CA PHE A 95 7.44 -11.55 -5.69
C PHE A 95 8.23 -12.34 -6.71
N ALA A 96 9.14 -13.20 -6.24
CA ALA A 96 9.87 -14.06 -7.18
C ALA A 96 8.93 -15.04 -7.88
N GLU A 97 7.97 -15.59 -7.12
CA GLU A 97 6.99 -16.49 -7.67
C GLU A 97 6.13 -15.79 -8.71
N LEU A 98 5.68 -14.59 -8.40
CA LEU A 98 4.83 -13.85 -9.31
C LEU A 98 5.59 -13.43 -10.57
N ALA A 99 6.84 -13.05 -10.40
CA ALA A 99 7.65 -12.66 -11.55
C ALA A 99 7.82 -13.84 -12.51
N ALA A 100 8.07 -15.01 -11.95
CA ALA A 100 8.20 -16.22 -12.79
C ALA A 100 6.90 -16.53 -13.52
N ALA A 101 5.78 -16.41 -12.79
CA ALA A 101 4.47 -16.67 -13.39
C ALA A 101 4.10 -15.62 -14.43
N ALA A 102 4.57 -14.38 -14.23
CA ALA A 102 4.28 -13.31 -15.18
C ALA A 102 4.96 -13.55 -16.53
N GLY A 103 5.98 -14.40 -16.54
CA GLY A 103 6.62 -14.73 -17.81
C GLY A 103 7.52 -13.61 -18.27
N GLU A 104 8.75 -13.59 -17.75
CA GLU A 104 9.67 -12.53 -18.12
C GLU A 104 9.84 -12.44 -19.63
N ASP A 105 9.82 -13.58 -20.31
CA ASP A 105 9.94 -13.57 -21.76
C ASP A 105 8.81 -12.80 -22.40
N ARG A 106 7.60 -12.95 -21.86
CA ARG A 106 6.48 -12.22 -22.39
C ARG A 106 6.59 -10.73 -22.14
N LEU A 107 7.09 -10.36 -21.00
CA LEU A 107 7.28 -8.95 -20.69
C LEU A 107 8.29 -8.33 -21.61
N LEU A 108 9.39 -9.03 -21.83
CA LEU A 108 10.42 -8.54 -22.74
C LEU A 108 9.91 -8.45 -24.17
N THR A 109 9.14 -9.43 -24.58
CA THR A 109 8.60 -9.45 -25.92
C THR A 109 7.60 -8.34 -26.14
N ALA A 110 6.80 -8.05 -25.12
CA ALA A 110 5.80 -7.02 -25.24
C ALA A 110 6.41 -5.62 -25.30
N ALA A 111 7.59 -5.50 -24.75
CA ALA A 111 8.25 -4.21 -24.78
C ALA A 111 8.86 -3.98 -26.14
#